data_f09a37f2d26b28bc2c637a9341da889b
#
_entry.id   f09a37f2d26b28bc2c637a9341da889b
#
_cell.length_a   1.000
_cell.length_b   1.000
_cell.length_c   1.000
_cell.angle_alpha   90.00
_cell.angle_beta   90.00
_cell.angle_gamma   90.00
#
_symmetry.space_group_name_H-M   'P 1'
#
loop_
_entity.id
_entity.type
_entity.pdbx_description
1 polymer ?
#
loop_
_entity_poly.entity_id
_entity_poly.type
_entity_poly.pdbx_seq_one_letter_code
_entity_poly.pdbx_strand_id
1 'polypeptide(L)'
;MGIQKVTQNNDQRGGRTILLLIAGLPVTMILAATWLWYFVEQGDIDIVGVLGTANSGELLAQPVNINTLPFTASVGTPTSLESQESKWTFMVLNNGDACDETCSELLYLTRQIRIAIGRDFQRIQRLIVVDQPAATVAMQSGSLLLDAVAEEHPDLRVWQRGIEPVVPAQHVSDNAWYLVDPSGWVMMRYSADVNYRDVIGDLKFLLKNSGG
;
A
#
# COMPACT_ATOMS: atom_id res chain seq x y z
N MET A 1 -11.36 16.77 79.11
CA MET A 1 -10.09 16.31 78.55
C MET A 1 -10.39 15.13 77.63
N GLY A 2 -10.68 15.38 76.34
CA GLY A 2 -11.18 14.26 75.47
C GLY A 2 -11.59 14.71 74.07
N ILE A 3 -10.78 15.53 73.34
CA ILE A 3 -11.13 15.87 71.95
C ILE A 3 -9.82 15.95 71.08
N GLN A 4 -8.97 14.99 71.11
CA GLN A 4 -7.79 14.99 70.20
C GLN A 4 -7.46 13.64 69.56
N LYS A 5 -8.36 12.67 69.53
CA LYS A 5 -8.03 11.37 68.96
C LYS A 5 -8.75 11.04 67.62
N VAL A 6 -9.65 11.87 67.13
CA VAL A 6 -10.43 11.56 65.93
C VAL A 6 -9.83 12.11 64.64
N THR A 7 -9.01 13.14 64.70
CA THR A 7 -8.45 13.80 63.50
C THR A 7 -7.27 13.06 62.89
N GLN A 8 -6.51 12.29 63.64
CA GLN A 8 -5.25 11.69 63.19
C GLN A 8 -5.44 10.42 62.31
N ASN A 9 -6.62 9.81 62.36
CA ASN A 9 -6.89 8.59 61.60
C ASN A 9 -7.40 8.86 60.16
N ASN A 10 -7.87 10.06 59.86
CA ASN A 10 -8.35 10.41 58.56
C ASN A 10 -7.21 10.84 57.60
N ASP A 11 -6.20 11.50 58.11
CA ASP A 11 -5.03 11.96 57.30
C ASP A 11 -4.16 10.78 56.85
N GLN A 12 -4.01 9.75 57.68
CA GLN A 12 -3.24 8.54 57.30
C GLN A 12 -3.97 7.69 56.25
N ARG A 13 -5.26 7.69 56.19
CA ARG A 13 -6.04 7.00 55.17
C ARG A 13 -5.93 7.73 53.83
N GLY A 14 -5.98 9.06 53.80
CA GLY A 14 -5.82 9.87 52.62
C GLY A 14 -4.43 9.71 51.97
N GLY A 15 -3.36 9.73 52.78
CA GLY A 15 -1.97 9.55 52.33
C GLY A 15 -1.72 8.17 51.69
N ARG A 16 -2.27 7.10 52.27
CA ARG A 16 -2.15 5.73 51.70
C ARG A 16 -2.90 5.58 50.38
N THR A 17 -4.07 6.21 50.24
CA THR A 17 -4.85 6.18 49.01
C THR A 17 -4.12 6.93 47.89
N ILE A 18 -3.52 8.07 48.18
CA ILE A 18 -2.73 8.83 47.22
C ILE A 18 -1.49 8.04 46.77
N LEU A 19 -0.80 7.41 47.68
CA LEU A 19 0.36 6.54 47.40
C LEU A 19 0.00 5.35 46.51
N LEU A 20 -1.15 4.71 46.82
CA LEU A 20 -1.66 3.61 46.01
C LEU A 20 -2.07 4.07 44.59
N LEU A 21 -2.65 5.26 44.43
CA LEU A 21 -2.97 5.82 43.14
C LEU A 21 -1.72 6.16 42.32
N ILE A 22 -0.71 6.77 42.96
CA ILE A 22 0.54 7.13 42.29
C ILE A 22 1.32 5.88 41.84
N ALA A 23 1.37 4.83 42.67
CA ALA A 23 2.07 3.60 42.35
C ALA A 23 1.21 2.65 41.48
N GLY A 24 -0.11 2.61 41.69
CA GLY A 24 -1.02 1.71 41.00
C GLY A 24 -1.27 2.09 39.54
N LEU A 25 -1.33 3.39 39.24
CA LEU A 25 -1.63 3.87 37.89
C LEU A 25 -0.54 3.45 36.87
N PRO A 26 0.76 3.62 37.11
CA PRO A 26 1.78 3.10 36.20
C PRO A 26 1.76 1.58 36.05
N VAL A 27 1.50 0.85 37.15
CA VAL A 27 1.44 -0.62 37.11
C VAL A 27 0.27 -1.10 36.28
N THR A 28 -0.92 -0.49 36.44
CA THR A 28 -2.08 -0.84 35.61
C THR A 28 -1.87 -0.52 34.14
N MET A 29 -1.20 0.60 33.82
CA MET A 29 -0.85 0.94 32.44
C MET A 29 0.09 -0.08 31.79
N ILE A 30 1.13 -0.51 32.55
CA ILE A 30 2.07 -1.52 32.06
C ILE A 30 1.35 -2.86 31.82
N LEU A 31 0.51 -3.29 32.78
CA LEU A 31 -0.26 -4.52 32.63
C LEU A 31 -1.23 -4.46 31.46
N ALA A 32 -1.93 -3.34 31.27
CA ALA A 32 -2.83 -3.14 30.15
C ALA A 32 -2.09 -3.15 28.80
N ALA A 33 -0.95 -2.49 28.72
CA ALA A 33 -0.11 -2.46 27.52
C ALA A 33 0.44 -3.86 27.19
N THR A 34 0.92 -4.61 28.19
CA THR A 34 1.42 -5.98 28.01
C THR A 34 0.29 -6.92 27.59
N TRP A 35 -0.89 -6.77 28.18
CA TRP A 35 -2.07 -7.54 27.82
C TRP A 35 -2.51 -7.26 26.37
N LEU A 36 -2.59 -5.99 25.97
CA LEU A 36 -2.94 -5.59 24.63
C LEU A 36 -1.90 -6.11 23.61
N TRP A 37 -0.61 -5.95 23.92
CA TRP A 37 0.47 -6.45 23.05
C TRP A 37 0.37 -7.95 22.82
N TYR A 38 0.09 -8.73 23.88
CA TYR A 38 -0.08 -10.18 23.77
C TYR A 38 -1.20 -10.58 22.80
N PHE A 39 -2.37 -9.93 22.89
CA PHE A 39 -3.49 -10.25 22.00
C PHE A 39 -3.27 -9.77 20.55
N VAL A 40 -2.55 -8.69 20.36
CA VAL A 40 -2.16 -8.21 19.02
C VAL A 40 -1.17 -9.17 18.37
N GLU A 41 -0.19 -9.67 19.12
CA GLU A 41 0.80 -10.61 18.60
C GLU A 41 0.19 -11.98 18.28
N GLN A 42 -0.83 -12.40 19.01
CA GLN A 42 -1.61 -13.62 18.72
C GLN A 42 -2.53 -13.48 17.49
N GLY A 43 -2.75 -12.25 16.99
CA GLY A 43 -3.64 -11.96 15.89
C GLY A 43 -5.13 -11.94 16.27
N ASP A 44 -5.46 -12.05 17.57
CA ASP A 44 -6.83 -12.02 18.07
C ASP A 44 -7.49 -10.63 17.98
N ILE A 45 -6.66 -9.57 17.93
CA ILE A 45 -7.08 -8.18 17.78
C ILE A 45 -6.40 -7.57 16.55
N ASP A 46 -7.14 -7.42 15.48
CA ASP A 46 -6.73 -6.67 14.29
C ASP A 46 -6.94 -5.16 14.53
N ILE A 47 -5.93 -4.52 15.12
CA ILE A 47 -5.96 -3.07 15.39
C ILE A 47 -6.04 -2.28 14.08
N VAL A 48 -5.39 -2.77 13.02
CA VAL A 48 -5.38 -2.12 11.71
C VAL A 48 -6.77 -2.18 11.08
N GLY A 49 -7.46 -3.32 11.18
CA GLY A 49 -8.83 -3.47 10.71
C GLY A 49 -9.84 -2.63 11.49
N VAL A 50 -9.63 -2.43 12.80
CA VAL A 50 -10.55 -1.65 13.65
C VAL A 50 -10.33 -0.14 13.58
N LEU A 51 -9.07 0.31 13.58
CA LEU A 51 -8.71 1.74 13.54
C LEU A 51 -8.59 2.28 12.11
N GLY A 52 -8.51 1.39 11.12
CA GLY A 52 -8.19 1.74 9.74
C GLY A 52 -6.73 2.12 9.57
N THR A 53 -6.32 2.25 8.34
CA THR A 53 -5.03 2.86 7.98
C THR A 53 -5.24 4.34 7.73
N ALA A 54 -4.24 5.16 8.04
CA ALA A 54 -4.25 6.58 7.66
C ALA A 54 -4.16 6.79 6.14
N ASN A 55 -3.96 5.71 5.39
CA ASN A 55 -3.85 5.71 3.93
C ASN A 55 -5.21 5.49 3.28
N SER A 56 -5.44 6.16 2.16
CA SER A 56 -6.65 5.99 1.34
C SER A 56 -6.61 4.72 0.49
N GLY A 57 -5.42 4.16 0.29
CA GLY A 57 -5.21 2.86 -0.34
C GLY A 57 -5.38 1.71 0.65
N GLU A 58 -5.89 0.59 0.16
CA GLU A 58 -5.97 -0.66 0.89
C GLU A 58 -4.58 -1.34 0.89
N LEU A 59 -4.02 -1.58 2.07
CA LEU A 59 -2.78 -2.33 2.21
C LEU A 59 -3.02 -3.81 1.88
N LEU A 60 -2.12 -4.40 1.11
CA LEU A 60 -2.17 -5.83 0.85
C LEU A 60 -1.70 -6.59 2.09
N ALA A 61 -2.56 -7.48 2.61
CA ALA A 61 -2.24 -8.31 3.77
C ALA A 61 -1.03 -9.25 3.51
N GLN A 62 -0.83 -9.62 2.26
CA GLN A 62 0.30 -10.41 1.79
C GLN A 62 0.97 -9.68 0.61
N PRO A 63 1.96 -8.83 0.86
CA PRO A 63 2.71 -8.17 -0.20
C PRO A 63 3.41 -9.19 -1.11
N VAL A 64 3.40 -8.93 -2.41
CA VAL A 64 4.09 -9.77 -3.41
C VAL A 64 5.27 -9.00 -3.98
N ASN A 65 6.42 -9.64 -4.09
CA ASN A 65 7.56 -9.03 -4.75
C ASN A 65 7.53 -9.37 -6.24
N ILE A 66 7.29 -8.36 -7.07
CA ILE A 66 7.21 -8.56 -8.52
C ILE A 66 8.55 -8.86 -9.18
N ASN A 67 9.68 -8.61 -8.52
CA ASN A 67 11.00 -8.97 -9.05
C ASN A 67 11.24 -10.49 -9.07
N THR A 68 10.45 -11.26 -8.32
CA THR A 68 10.51 -12.73 -8.33
C THR A 68 9.72 -13.36 -9.46
N LEU A 69 8.93 -12.56 -10.18
CA LEU A 69 8.07 -13.02 -11.26
C LEU A 69 8.74 -12.87 -12.62
N PRO A 70 8.53 -13.82 -13.54
CA PRO A 70 9.09 -13.73 -14.88
C PRO A 70 8.29 -12.73 -15.73
N PHE A 71 8.84 -11.55 -15.93
CA PHE A 71 8.30 -10.57 -16.86
C PHE A 71 9.13 -10.47 -18.12
N THR A 72 8.47 -10.12 -19.22
CA THR A 72 9.12 -9.73 -20.46
C THR A 72 8.70 -8.31 -20.83
N ALA A 73 9.66 -7.50 -21.30
CA ALA A 73 9.34 -6.22 -21.91
C ALA A 73 8.66 -6.44 -23.27
N SER A 74 8.02 -5.39 -23.80
CA SER A 74 7.28 -5.44 -25.07
C SER A 74 8.10 -6.00 -26.27
N VAL A 75 9.41 -6.08 -26.17
CA VAL A 75 10.31 -6.63 -27.21
C VAL A 75 10.73 -8.08 -26.91
N GLY A 76 10.08 -8.75 -25.94
CA GLY A 76 10.41 -10.14 -25.59
C GLY A 76 11.69 -10.32 -24.74
N THR A 77 12.27 -9.23 -24.25
CA THR A 77 13.45 -9.27 -23.38
C THR A 77 13.03 -9.50 -21.93
N PRO A 78 13.63 -10.46 -21.19
CA PRO A 78 13.38 -10.60 -19.75
C PRO A 78 13.66 -9.28 -19.03
N THR A 79 12.78 -8.88 -18.13
CA THR A 79 12.88 -7.61 -17.41
C THR A 79 12.48 -7.75 -15.96
N SER A 80 13.01 -6.87 -15.12
CA SER A 80 12.63 -6.73 -13.71
C SER A 80 12.80 -5.28 -13.28
N LEU A 81 12.19 -4.87 -12.16
CA LEU A 81 12.41 -3.54 -11.59
C LEU A 81 13.84 -3.36 -11.08
N GLU A 82 14.52 -4.43 -10.67
CA GLU A 82 15.92 -4.40 -10.22
C GLU A 82 16.89 -3.97 -11.33
N SER A 83 16.56 -4.28 -12.57
CA SER A 83 17.35 -3.86 -13.73
C SER A 83 17.19 -2.38 -14.09
N GLN A 84 16.37 -1.66 -13.33
CA GLN A 84 15.99 -0.27 -13.57
C GLN A 84 16.23 0.58 -12.33
N GLU A 85 16.12 1.90 -12.49
CA GLU A 85 16.19 2.81 -11.36
C GLU A 85 15.11 2.48 -10.32
N SER A 86 15.49 2.35 -9.04
CA SER A 86 14.59 2.10 -7.91
C SER A 86 13.60 3.25 -7.74
N LYS A 87 12.42 3.10 -8.32
CA LYS A 87 11.33 4.11 -8.27
C LYS A 87 10.05 3.50 -7.75
N TRP A 88 9.25 4.32 -7.10
CA TRP A 88 7.86 3.99 -6.84
C TRP A 88 7.14 3.73 -8.15
N THR A 89 6.34 2.68 -8.22
CA THR A 89 5.70 2.28 -9.47
C THR A 89 4.18 2.23 -9.32
N PHE A 90 3.48 2.97 -10.16
CA PHE A 90 2.04 2.81 -10.36
C PHE A 90 1.82 1.69 -11.36
N MET A 91 1.26 0.59 -10.92
CA MET A 91 1.05 -0.60 -11.73
C MET A 91 -0.43 -0.80 -12.01
N VAL A 92 -0.78 -0.89 -13.28
CA VAL A 92 -2.11 -1.27 -13.78
C VAL A 92 -2.03 -2.69 -14.31
N LEU A 93 -2.97 -3.54 -13.93
CA LEU A 93 -3.10 -4.89 -14.48
C LEU A 93 -4.18 -4.88 -15.56
N ASN A 94 -3.82 -5.32 -16.76
CA ASN A 94 -4.77 -5.54 -17.83
C ASN A 94 -4.86 -7.04 -18.11
N ASN A 95 -6.01 -7.61 -17.77
CA ASN A 95 -6.28 -9.05 -17.94
C ASN A 95 -6.97 -9.36 -19.28
N GLY A 96 -7.15 -8.35 -20.13
CA GLY A 96 -7.82 -8.46 -21.43
C GLY A 96 -6.87 -8.36 -22.61
N ASP A 97 -7.39 -8.73 -23.78
CA ASP A 97 -6.66 -8.65 -25.05
C ASP A 97 -6.51 -7.20 -25.55
N ALA A 98 -7.28 -6.26 -25.00
CA ALA A 98 -7.25 -4.84 -25.33
C ALA A 98 -7.39 -3.99 -24.06
N CYS A 99 -6.91 -2.75 -24.09
CA CYS A 99 -7.18 -1.78 -23.04
C CYS A 99 -8.60 -1.24 -23.25
N ASP A 100 -9.53 -1.69 -22.42
CA ASP A 100 -10.91 -1.24 -22.42
C ASP A 100 -11.06 0.16 -21.79
N GLU A 101 -12.28 0.64 -21.64
CA GLU A 101 -12.58 1.94 -21.05
C GLU A 101 -12.01 2.04 -19.61
N THR A 102 -12.19 1.01 -18.80
CA THR A 102 -11.67 0.97 -17.42
C THR A 102 -10.15 1.04 -17.38
N CYS A 103 -9.47 0.25 -18.21
CA CYS A 103 -8.02 0.30 -18.35
C CYS A 103 -7.55 1.71 -18.76
N SER A 104 -8.20 2.32 -19.74
CA SER A 104 -7.87 3.67 -20.22
C SER A 104 -8.07 4.73 -19.13
N GLU A 105 -9.15 4.64 -18.36
CA GLU A 105 -9.41 5.52 -17.21
C GLU A 105 -8.33 5.39 -16.14
N LEU A 106 -7.90 4.16 -15.80
CA LEU A 106 -6.82 3.91 -14.84
C LEU A 106 -5.49 4.47 -15.34
N LEU A 107 -5.19 4.31 -16.62
CA LEU A 107 -3.98 4.89 -17.21
C LEU A 107 -4.02 6.42 -17.18
N TYR A 108 -5.15 7.02 -17.50
CA TYR A 108 -5.33 8.46 -17.39
C TYR A 108 -5.20 8.95 -15.95
N LEU A 109 -5.88 8.30 -14.99
CA LEU A 109 -5.85 8.65 -13.57
C LEU A 109 -4.42 8.60 -13.01
N THR A 110 -3.71 7.50 -13.24
CA THR A 110 -2.32 7.33 -12.76
C THR A 110 -1.38 8.36 -13.37
N ARG A 111 -1.60 8.78 -14.62
CA ARG A 111 -0.85 9.87 -15.24
C ARG A 111 -1.12 11.20 -14.55
N GLN A 112 -2.40 11.53 -14.27
CA GLN A 112 -2.76 12.77 -13.60
C GLN A 112 -2.21 12.85 -12.19
N ILE A 113 -2.29 11.76 -11.42
CA ILE A 113 -1.73 11.68 -10.07
C ILE A 113 -0.22 11.90 -10.12
N ARG A 114 0.50 11.24 -11.03
CA ARG A 114 1.95 11.39 -11.18
C ARG A 114 2.35 12.84 -11.47
N ILE A 115 1.63 13.53 -12.34
CA ILE A 115 1.87 14.95 -12.66
C ILE A 115 1.57 15.83 -11.44
N ALA A 116 0.49 15.56 -10.72
CA ALA A 116 0.04 16.36 -9.58
C ALA A 116 0.97 16.26 -8.34
N ILE A 117 1.81 15.24 -8.25
CA ILE A 117 2.84 15.13 -7.21
C ILE A 117 3.90 16.24 -7.32
N GLY A 118 4.10 16.80 -8.50
CA GLY A 118 4.99 17.95 -8.72
C GLY A 118 6.47 17.53 -8.76
N ARG A 119 7.32 18.10 -7.90
CA ARG A 119 8.78 17.91 -7.95
C ARG A 119 9.24 16.46 -7.86
N ASP A 120 8.47 15.63 -7.17
CA ASP A 120 8.81 14.23 -6.94
C ASP A 120 8.35 13.29 -8.07
N PHE A 121 7.77 13.81 -9.16
CA PHE A 121 7.23 13.00 -10.25
C PHE A 121 8.29 12.08 -10.90
N GLN A 122 9.57 12.48 -10.86
CA GLN A 122 10.68 11.68 -11.42
C GLN A 122 10.98 10.43 -10.57
N ARG A 123 10.57 10.41 -9.30
CA ARG A 123 10.72 9.28 -8.39
C ARG A 123 9.61 8.24 -8.60
N ILE A 124 8.67 8.52 -9.50
CA ILE A 124 7.53 7.66 -9.79
C ILE A 124 7.55 7.29 -11.27
N GLN A 125 7.41 6.02 -11.53
CA GLN A 125 7.21 5.46 -12.86
C GLN A 125 5.83 4.82 -12.97
N ARG A 126 5.40 4.58 -14.21
CA ARG A 126 4.12 3.93 -14.51
C ARG A 126 4.38 2.65 -15.28
N LEU A 127 3.62 1.62 -14.95
CA LEU A 127 3.75 0.29 -15.53
C LEU A 127 2.35 -0.25 -15.83
N ILE A 128 2.14 -0.77 -17.02
CA ILE A 128 1.03 -1.67 -17.31
C ILE A 128 1.57 -3.07 -17.46
N VAL A 129 0.93 -4.01 -16.79
CA VAL A 129 1.21 -5.45 -16.94
C VAL A 129 0.07 -6.06 -17.73
N VAL A 130 0.39 -6.64 -18.85
CA VAL A 130 -0.56 -7.31 -19.75
C VAL A 130 -0.33 -8.82 -19.75
N ASP A 131 -1.38 -9.58 -19.98
CA ASP A 131 -1.26 -11.02 -20.16
C ASP A 131 -0.48 -11.32 -21.43
N GLN A 132 0.36 -12.34 -21.38
CA GLN A 132 1.01 -12.84 -22.57
C GLN A 132 -0.05 -13.51 -23.47
N PRO A 133 -0.30 -13.00 -24.67
CA PRO A 133 -1.30 -13.60 -25.53
C PRO A 133 -0.91 -15.06 -25.86
N ALA A 134 -1.90 -15.94 -25.91
CA ALA A 134 -1.68 -17.30 -26.38
C ALA A 134 -1.02 -17.26 -27.76
N ALA A 135 -0.05 -18.13 -28.01
CA ALA A 135 0.87 -18.09 -29.15
C ALA A 135 0.24 -17.96 -30.56
N THR A 136 -1.06 -18.21 -30.69
CA THR A 136 -1.81 -18.11 -31.94
C THR A 136 -2.41 -16.72 -32.23
N VAL A 137 -2.57 -15.87 -31.21
CA VAL A 137 -3.15 -14.50 -31.32
C VAL A 137 -2.05 -13.43 -31.19
N ALA A 138 -0.87 -13.82 -30.73
CA ALA A 138 0.23 -12.98 -30.34
C ALA A 138 0.78 -12.04 -31.43
N MET A 139 0.63 -12.37 -32.70
CA MET A 139 1.27 -11.61 -33.77
C MET A 139 0.47 -10.38 -34.24
N GLN A 140 -0.81 -10.28 -33.92
CA GLN A 140 -1.64 -9.18 -34.45
C GLN A 140 -2.32 -8.30 -33.40
N SER A 141 -2.82 -8.88 -32.32
CA SER A 141 -3.58 -8.10 -31.31
C SER A 141 -2.70 -7.50 -30.20
N GLY A 142 -1.65 -8.21 -29.77
CA GLY A 142 -0.75 -7.71 -28.73
C GLY A 142 0.07 -6.51 -29.18
N SER A 143 0.46 -6.46 -30.43
CA SER A 143 1.21 -5.33 -31.01
C SER A 143 0.34 -4.07 -31.10
N LEU A 144 -0.91 -4.19 -31.53
CA LEU A 144 -1.81 -3.04 -31.70
C LEU A 144 -2.18 -2.39 -30.36
N LEU A 145 -2.39 -3.17 -29.29
CA LEU A 145 -2.63 -2.63 -27.96
C LEU A 145 -1.39 -1.88 -27.44
N LEU A 146 -0.22 -2.48 -27.58
CA LEU A 146 1.03 -1.93 -27.11
C LEU A 146 1.39 -0.64 -27.86
N ASP A 147 1.18 -0.61 -29.17
CA ASP A 147 1.49 0.54 -30.01
C ASP A 147 0.53 1.71 -29.69
N ALA A 148 -0.77 1.47 -29.55
CA ALA A 148 -1.74 2.49 -29.21
C ALA A 148 -1.50 3.08 -27.81
N VAL A 149 -1.26 2.22 -26.82
CA VAL A 149 -0.96 2.65 -25.45
C VAL A 149 0.37 3.41 -25.38
N ALA A 150 1.40 2.97 -26.11
CA ALA A 150 2.71 3.64 -26.17
C ALA A 150 2.62 5.02 -26.83
N GLU A 151 1.80 5.18 -27.86
CA GLU A 151 1.58 6.47 -28.52
C GLU A 151 0.88 7.48 -27.62
N GLU A 152 -0.16 7.04 -26.90
CA GLU A 152 -0.92 7.89 -25.99
C GLU A 152 -0.19 8.17 -24.67
N HIS A 153 0.60 7.20 -24.19
CA HIS A 153 1.29 7.24 -22.90
C HIS A 153 2.82 6.98 -23.03
N PRO A 154 3.59 7.92 -23.57
CA PRO A 154 5.03 7.72 -23.84
C PRO A 154 5.89 7.49 -22.58
N ASP A 155 5.37 7.80 -21.39
CA ASP A 155 6.02 7.58 -20.11
C ASP A 155 5.65 6.23 -19.45
N LEU A 156 4.76 5.47 -20.09
CA LEU A 156 4.28 4.19 -19.57
C LEU A 156 5.19 3.05 -20.04
N ARG A 157 5.56 2.20 -19.10
CA ARG A 157 6.26 0.94 -19.40
C ARG A 157 5.24 -0.16 -19.59
N VAL A 158 5.50 -1.04 -20.52
CA VAL A 158 4.62 -2.18 -20.81
C VAL A 158 5.39 -3.46 -20.58
N TRP A 159 4.89 -4.27 -19.64
CA TRP A 159 5.42 -5.59 -19.35
C TRP A 159 4.39 -6.66 -19.61
N GLN A 160 4.86 -7.78 -20.10
CA GLN A 160 4.05 -8.99 -20.30
C GLN A 160 4.35 -9.95 -19.16
N ARG A 161 3.31 -10.51 -18.57
CA ARG A 161 3.42 -11.56 -17.56
C ARG A 161 3.15 -12.94 -18.18
N GLY A 162 3.71 -13.96 -17.56
CA GLY A 162 3.33 -15.35 -17.82
C GLY A 162 2.01 -15.71 -17.12
N ILE A 163 1.83 -16.99 -16.85
CA ILE A 163 0.60 -17.55 -16.24
C ILE A 163 0.48 -17.20 -14.74
N GLU A 164 1.60 -16.84 -14.10
CA GLU A 164 1.61 -16.58 -12.65
C GLU A 164 0.91 -15.27 -12.31
N PRO A 165 0.06 -15.26 -11.26
CA PRO A 165 -0.63 -14.04 -10.83
C PRO A 165 0.36 -13.05 -10.21
N VAL A 166 0.25 -11.76 -10.60
CA VAL A 166 1.08 -10.66 -10.06
C VAL A 166 0.67 -10.29 -8.64
N VAL A 167 -0.61 -10.44 -8.31
CA VAL A 167 -1.17 -10.23 -6.98
C VAL A 167 -2.09 -11.38 -6.63
N PRO A 168 -2.27 -11.70 -5.33
CA PRO A 168 -3.22 -12.74 -4.91
C PRO A 168 -4.62 -12.50 -5.48
N ALA A 169 -5.32 -13.57 -5.87
CA ALA A 169 -6.61 -13.49 -6.56
C ALA A 169 -7.67 -12.64 -5.83
N GLN A 170 -7.66 -12.66 -4.49
CA GLN A 170 -8.56 -11.84 -3.66
C GLN A 170 -8.30 -10.33 -3.78
N HIS A 171 -7.15 -9.91 -4.26
CA HIS A 171 -6.77 -8.51 -4.45
C HIS A 171 -6.80 -8.07 -5.91
N VAL A 172 -7.06 -8.99 -6.85
CA VAL A 172 -7.22 -8.63 -8.27
C VAL A 172 -8.55 -7.90 -8.47
N SER A 173 -8.50 -6.76 -9.15
CA SER A 173 -9.68 -6.00 -9.53
C SER A 173 -9.39 -5.25 -10.83
N ASP A 174 -10.30 -5.31 -11.78
CA ASP A 174 -10.19 -4.60 -13.04
C ASP A 174 -10.33 -3.08 -12.86
N ASN A 175 -10.99 -2.65 -11.77
CA ASN A 175 -11.18 -1.23 -11.43
C ASN A 175 -10.20 -0.76 -10.35
N ALA A 176 -8.95 -1.21 -10.39
CA ALA A 176 -7.93 -0.85 -9.42
C ALA A 176 -6.53 -0.77 -10.03
N TRP A 177 -5.69 0.04 -9.42
CA TRP A 177 -4.26 0.09 -9.68
C TRP A 177 -3.48 -0.12 -8.38
N TYR A 178 -2.21 -0.46 -8.52
CA TYR A 178 -1.38 -0.90 -7.41
C TYR A 178 -0.17 -0.01 -7.24
N LEU A 179 0.22 0.21 -5.99
CA LEU A 179 1.46 0.90 -5.66
C LEU A 179 2.53 -0.13 -5.32
N VAL A 180 3.63 -0.06 -6.07
CA VAL A 180 4.81 -0.89 -5.87
C VAL A 180 5.93 -0.02 -5.34
N ASP A 181 6.62 -0.48 -4.31
CA ASP A 181 7.74 0.22 -3.73
C ASP A 181 9.02 0.11 -4.58
N PRO A 182 10.07 0.90 -4.29
CA PRO A 182 11.33 0.83 -5.01
C PRO A 182 12.06 -0.52 -4.94
N SER A 183 11.70 -1.40 -3.98
CA SER A 183 12.25 -2.75 -3.84
C SER A 183 11.44 -3.81 -4.57
N GLY A 184 10.35 -3.41 -5.25
CA GLY A 184 9.49 -4.29 -6.02
C GLY A 184 8.33 -4.94 -5.26
N TRP A 185 8.05 -4.51 -4.03
CA TRP A 185 6.91 -5.02 -3.27
C TRP A 185 5.61 -4.29 -3.63
N VAL A 186 4.60 -5.04 -3.99
CA VAL A 186 3.24 -4.52 -4.17
C VAL A 186 2.64 -4.27 -2.79
N MET A 187 2.51 -3.00 -2.42
CA MET A 187 2.16 -2.56 -1.07
C MET A 187 0.67 -2.27 -0.89
N MET A 188 0.10 -1.56 -1.85
CA MET A 188 -1.26 -1.02 -1.75
C MET A 188 -2.04 -1.21 -3.03
N ARG A 189 -3.35 -1.30 -2.88
CA ARG A 189 -4.34 -1.23 -3.94
C ARG A 189 -5.16 0.04 -3.81
N TYR A 190 -5.39 0.73 -4.89
CA TYR A 190 -6.27 1.88 -4.99
C TYR A 190 -7.39 1.59 -5.99
N SER A 191 -8.64 1.82 -5.60
CA SER A 191 -9.77 1.81 -6.54
C SER A 191 -9.71 3.03 -7.49
N ALA A 192 -10.27 2.92 -8.68
CA ALA A 192 -10.43 4.06 -9.58
C ALA A 192 -11.28 5.19 -8.97
N ASP A 193 -12.24 4.83 -8.09
CA ASP A 193 -13.12 5.78 -7.41
C ASP A 193 -12.47 6.55 -6.26
N VAL A 194 -11.21 6.24 -5.93
CA VAL A 194 -10.51 6.90 -4.81
C VAL A 194 -10.32 8.39 -5.13
N ASN A 195 -10.49 9.22 -4.09
CA ASN A 195 -10.23 10.64 -4.24
C ASN A 195 -8.72 10.88 -4.50
N TYR A 196 -8.39 11.38 -5.68
CA TYR A 196 -6.99 11.61 -6.10
C TYR A 196 -6.18 12.51 -5.14
N ARG A 197 -6.85 13.41 -4.38
CA ARG A 197 -6.17 14.29 -3.40
C ARG A 197 -5.64 13.49 -2.22
N ASP A 198 -6.39 12.50 -1.79
CA ASP A 198 -6.01 11.63 -0.68
C ASP A 198 -4.84 10.74 -1.10
N VAL A 199 -4.90 10.19 -2.32
CA VAL A 199 -3.77 9.44 -2.91
C VAL A 199 -2.50 10.29 -2.98
N ILE A 200 -2.61 11.55 -3.41
CA ILE A 200 -1.46 12.48 -3.43
C ILE A 200 -0.92 12.72 -2.02
N GLY A 201 -1.80 12.78 -1.00
CA GLY A 201 -1.42 12.88 0.40
C GLY A 201 -0.58 11.69 0.86
N ASP A 202 -1.08 10.48 0.60
CA ASP A 202 -0.39 9.21 0.91
C ASP A 202 0.99 9.15 0.23
N LEU A 203 1.04 9.45 -1.06
CA LEU A 203 2.27 9.41 -1.83
C LEU A 203 3.31 10.43 -1.37
N LYS A 204 2.91 11.65 -1.04
CA LYS A 204 3.81 12.67 -0.49
C LYS A 204 4.40 12.23 0.85
N PHE A 205 3.58 11.59 1.69
CA PHE A 205 4.05 11.02 2.96
C PHE A 205 5.08 9.91 2.73
N LEU A 206 4.79 8.97 1.83
CA LEU A 206 5.70 7.87 1.47
C LEU A 206 7.00 8.39 0.87
N LEU A 207 6.94 9.28 -0.11
CA LEU A 207 8.10 9.86 -0.77
C LEU A 207 9.00 10.67 0.17
N LYS A 208 8.41 11.34 1.18
CA LYS A 208 9.17 12.07 2.20
C LYS A 208 9.93 11.14 3.14
N ASN A 209 9.36 9.97 3.45
CA ASN A 209 9.90 9.04 4.44
C ASN A 209 10.74 7.92 3.79
N SER A 210 10.60 7.66 2.50
CA SER A 210 11.45 6.77 1.74
C SER A 210 12.69 7.54 1.29
N GLY A 211 13.72 7.59 2.12
CA GLY A 211 14.95 8.32 1.81
C GLY A 211 15.44 8.05 0.38
N GLY A 212 15.62 9.10 -0.38
CA GLY A 212 16.29 9.09 -1.67
C GLY A 212 17.77 9.27 -1.48
#